data_2c124210d99984089bf7a7b7abf4b81d
#
_entry.id   2c124210d99984089bf7a7b7abf4b81d
#
_cell.length_a   1.000
_cell.length_b   1.000
_cell.length_c   1.000
_cell.angle_alpha   90.00
_cell.angle_beta   90.00
_cell.angle_gamma   90.00
#
_symmetry.space_group_name_H-M   'P 1'
#
loop_
_entity.id
_entity.type
_entity.pdbx_description
1 polymer ?
#
loop_
_entity_poly.entity_id
_entity_poly.type
_entity_poly.pdbx_seq_one_letter_code
_entity_poly.pdbx_strand_id
1 'polypeptide(L)'
;MDVIEIMRDAMSYPLANVKNWLVIALLFLINGILQQLAINYRNAYLTVIVGVISVIVLIVISGVFISIMRETFDNSSEIPMLNPIVNLVDGIKYLITQIIYYLIPTVITLILAFPVTGSKVNQLLMVTSQLAANTTNTTQIVNAIPQSLLIDVFVSIGIVAIFALILYIIFGLLSNIAIARLAETDDITAALNIPYIIKKIQSIGIGKYVYFIVLVFLVSFVFSLVSGLISAIPYVGIIIASFIVQSFAIVFIARATALIYMEG
;
A
#
# COMPACT_ATOMS: atom_id res chain seq x y z
N MET A 1 -11.21 -14.24 -19.11
CA MET A 1 -12.31 -14.04 -18.12
C MET A 1 -12.82 -12.60 -18.18
N ASP A 2 -14.09 -12.36 -17.92
CA ASP A 2 -14.56 -11.00 -17.65
C ASP A 2 -14.09 -10.54 -16.25
N VAL A 3 -13.99 -9.21 -16.04
CA VAL A 3 -13.50 -8.66 -14.75
C VAL A 3 -14.40 -9.08 -13.58
N ILE A 4 -15.71 -9.16 -13.81
CA ILE A 4 -16.66 -9.62 -12.76
C ILE A 4 -16.44 -11.09 -12.41
N GLU A 5 -16.10 -11.94 -13.38
CA GLU A 5 -15.73 -13.35 -13.12
C GLU A 5 -14.45 -13.44 -12.30
N ILE A 6 -13.44 -12.63 -12.62
CA ILE A 6 -12.19 -12.53 -11.84
C ILE A 6 -12.50 -12.18 -10.38
N MET A 7 -13.34 -11.14 -10.17
CA MET A 7 -13.71 -10.71 -8.82
C MET A 7 -14.47 -11.81 -8.06
N ARG A 8 -15.35 -12.55 -8.74
CA ARG A 8 -16.10 -13.66 -8.13
C ARG A 8 -15.21 -14.83 -7.78
N ASP A 9 -14.30 -15.25 -8.68
CA ASP A 9 -13.32 -16.31 -8.42
C ASP A 9 -12.46 -15.93 -7.21
N ALA A 10 -11.87 -14.75 -7.22
CA ALA A 10 -11.01 -14.27 -6.15
C ALA A 10 -11.75 -14.18 -4.80
N MET A 11 -13.03 -13.80 -4.78
CA MET A 11 -13.83 -13.73 -3.55
C MET A 11 -14.16 -15.11 -2.99
N SER A 12 -14.38 -16.10 -3.87
CA SER A 12 -14.68 -17.47 -3.45
C SER A 12 -13.44 -18.26 -3.01
N TYR A 13 -12.26 -17.87 -3.47
CA TYR A 13 -11.00 -18.59 -3.28
C TYR A 13 -10.64 -18.84 -1.80
N PRO A 14 -10.70 -17.86 -0.87
CA PRO A 14 -10.47 -18.11 0.55
C PRO A 14 -11.50 -19.06 1.16
N LEU A 15 -12.76 -18.98 0.71
CA LEU A 15 -13.86 -19.78 1.23
C LEU A 15 -13.80 -21.25 0.76
N ALA A 16 -13.27 -21.49 -0.42
CA ALA A 16 -13.04 -22.85 -0.94
C ALA A 16 -11.86 -23.55 -0.23
N ASN A 17 -10.96 -22.77 0.37
CA ASN A 17 -9.72 -23.25 0.99
C ASN A 17 -9.59 -22.81 2.45
N VAL A 18 -10.65 -22.93 3.23
CA VAL A 18 -10.74 -22.41 4.61
C VAL A 18 -9.58 -22.87 5.48
N LYS A 19 -9.14 -24.13 5.37
CA LYS A 19 -8.03 -24.67 6.17
C LYS A 19 -6.73 -23.91 5.93
N ASN A 20 -6.33 -23.76 4.66
CA ASN A 20 -5.08 -23.09 4.31
C ASN A 20 -5.18 -21.58 4.53
N TRP A 21 -6.36 -20.97 4.26
CA TRP A 21 -6.63 -19.57 4.60
C TRP A 21 -6.46 -19.31 6.10
N LEU A 22 -7.00 -20.18 6.99
CA LEU A 22 -6.85 -20.03 8.43
C LEU A 22 -5.39 -20.08 8.88
N VAL A 23 -4.56 -20.90 8.23
CA VAL A 23 -3.11 -20.93 8.52
C VAL A 23 -2.45 -19.58 8.18
N ILE A 24 -2.81 -18.99 7.03
CA ILE A 24 -2.34 -17.64 6.68
C ILE A 24 -2.90 -16.59 7.66
N ALA A 25 -4.16 -16.72 8.05
CA ALA A 25 -4.80 -15.81 9.00
C ALA A 25 -4.10 -15.78 10.37
N LEU A 26 -3.41 -16.86 10.78
CA LEU A 26 -2.59 -16.86 12.01
C LEU A 26 -1.45 -15.82 11.95
N LEU A 27 -0.86 -15.54 10.78
CA LEU A 27 0.12 -14.46 10.64
C LEU A 27 -0.51 -13.10 10.92
N PHE A 28 -1.73 -12.90 10.43
CA PHE A 28 -2.48 -11.67 10.68
C PHE A 28 -2.95 -11.58 12.14
N LEU A 29 -3.29 -12.70 12.77
CA LEU A 29 -3.56 -12.76 14.21
C LEU A 29 -2.35 -12.27 15.01
N ILE A 30 -1.15 -12.80 14.70
CA ILE A 30 0.10 -12.37 15.34
C ILE A 30 0.30 -10.87 15.13
N ASN A 31 0.14 -10.39 13.89
CA ASN A 31 0.27 -8.95 13.60
C ASN A 31 -0.74 -8.10 14.37
N GLY A 32 -2.00 -8.54 14.47
CA GLY A 32 -3.05 -7.86 15.25
C GLY A 32 -2.72 -7.80 16.75
N ILE A 33 -2.19 -8.89 17.32
CA ILE A 33 -1.73 -8.92 18.72
C ILE A 33 -0.56 -7.94 18.91
N LEU A 34 0.43 -7.93 18.01
CA LEU A 34 1.55 -7.01 18.07
C LEU A 34 1.11 -5.55 18.01
N GLN A 35 0.17 -5.20 17.13
CA GLN A 35 -0.41 -3.86 17.05
C GLN A 35 -1.12 -3.48 18.35
N GLN A 36 -1.90 -4.39 18.92
CA GLN A 36 -2.60 -4.15 20.19
C GLN A 36 -1.63 -3.94 21.35
N LEU A 37 -0.52 -4.69 21.38
CA LEU A 37 0.54 -4.50 22.37
C LEU A 37 1.21 -3.13 22.21
N ALA A 38 1.53 -2.71 20.99
CA ALA A 38 2.14 -1.41 20.71
C ALA A 38 1.27 -0.23 21.16
N ILE A 39 -0.07 -0.35 21.04
CA ILE A 39 -1.01 0.70 21.45
C ILE A 39 -1.12 0.79 22.98
N ASN A 40 -1.15 -0.36 23.68
CA ASN A 40 -1.46 -0.39 25.11
C ASN A 40 -0.23 -0.21 26.01
N TYR A 41 0.97 -0.60 25.53
CA TYR A 41 2.18 -0.54 26.34
C TYR A 41 3.14 0.55 25.84
N ARG A 42 3.22 1.66 26.59
CA ARG A 42 4.09 2.81 26.28
C ARG A 42 5.53 2.63 26.80
N ASN A 43 6.10 1.44 26.67
CA ASN A 43 7.49 1.19 27.01
C ASN A 43 8.34 1.25 25.75
N ALA A 44 9.36 2.12 25.71
CA ALA A 44 10.19 2.33 24.53
C ALA A 44 10.89 1.05 24.04
N TYR A 45 11.43 0.22 24.95
CA TYR A 45 12.08 -1.04 24.58
C TYR A 45 11.09 -2.05 23.99
N LEU A 46 9.92 -2.19 24.61
CA LEU A 46 8.87 -3.08 24.14
C LEU A 46 8.37 -2.62 22.76
N THR A 47 8.17 -1.31 22.57
CA THR A 47 7.74 -0.75 21.29
C THR A 47 8.74 -1.07 20.17
N VAL A 48 10.04 -0.97 20.43
CA VAL A 48 11.06 -1.33 19.43
C VAL A 48 11.01 -2.82 19.10
N ILE A 49 10.96 -3.69 20.10
CA ILE A 49 10.91 -5.16 19.89
C ILE A 49 9.65 -5.54 19.09
N VAL A 50 8.48 -5.05 19.51
CA VAL A 50 7.21 -5.27 18.82
C VAL A 50 7.27 -4.75 17.40
N GLY A 51 7.87 -3.57 17.17
CA GLY A 51 8.06 -2.99 15.84
C GLY A 51 8.91 -3.88 14.94
N VAL A 52 10.04 -4.37 15.41
CA VAL A 52 10.91 -5.27 14.64
C VAL A 52 10.17 -6.56 14.26
N ILE A 53 9.50 -7.20 15.23
CA ILE A 53 8.75 -8.43 14.96
C ILE A 53 7.60 -8.16 13.96
N SER A 54 6.88 -7.04 14.10
CA SER A 54 5.81 -6.66 13.17
C SER A 54 6.33 -6.48 11.74
N VAL A 55 7.49 -5.86 11.57
CA VAL A 55 8.11 -5.73 10.24
C VAL A 55 8.43 -7.10 9.64
N ILE A 56 9.00 -8.02 10.39
CA ILE A 56 9.29 -9.38 9.92
C ILE A 56 7.99 -10.09 9.51
N VAL A 57 6.94 -10.01 10.32
CA VAL A 57 5.63 -10.61 10.01
C VAL A 57 5.04 -10.00 8.73
N LEU A 58 5.12 -8.67 8.56
CA LEU A 58 4.65 -8.01 7.34
C LEU A 58 5.42 -8.43 6.09
N ILE A 59 6.74 -8.64 6.21
CA ILE A 59 7.56 -9.17 5.12
C ILE A 59 7.09 -10.58 4.73
N VAL A 60 6.86 -11.47 5.70
CA VAL A 60 6.35 -12.82 5.44
C VAL A 60 4.96 -12.75 4.79
N ILE A 61 4.06 -11.89 5.25
CA ILE A 61 2.73 -11.67 4.64
C ILE A 61 2.87 -11.23 3.17
N SER A 62 3.83 -10.32 2.88
CA SER A 62 4.09 -9.88 1.50
C SER A 62 4.59 -11.04 0.61
N GLY A 63 5.36 -11.97 1.18
CA GLY A 63 5.78 -13.18 0.47
C GLY A 63 4.64 -14.17 0.26
N VAL A 64 3.70 -14.29 1.20
CA VAL A 64 2.48 -15.08 1.01
C VAL A 64 1.67 -14.53 -0.17
N PHE A 65 1.60 -13.22 -0.34
CA PHE A 65 0.97 -12.59 -1.50
C PHE A 65 1.58 -13.09 -2.82
N ILE A 66 2.91 -13.15 -2.92
CA ILE A 66 3.64 -13.70 -4.07
C ILE A 66 3.34 -15.19 -4.28
N SER A 67 3.33 -15.99 -3.19
CA SER A 67 3.05 -17.42 -3.27
C SER A 67 1.63 -17.70 -3.79
N ILE A 68 0.63 -16.95 -3.36
CA ILE A 68 -0.75 -17.07 -3.87
C ILE A 68 -0.81 -16.76 -5.37
N MET A 69 -0.07 -15.76 -5.83
CA MET A 69 -0.01 -15.45 -7.26
C MET A 69 0.62 -16.59 -8.06
N ARG A 70 1.73 -17.18 -7.59
CA ARG A 70 2.36 -18.34 -8.24
C ARG A 70 1.41 -19.51 -8.37
N GLU A 71 0.74 -19.91 -7.28
CA GLU A 71 -0.27 -20.98 -7.33
C GLU A 71 -1.39 -20.67 -8.31
N THR A 72 -1.77 -19.40 -8.41
CA THR A 72 -2.76 -18.96 -9.39
C THR A 72 -2.27 -19.14 -10.82
N PHE A 73 -1.00 -18.80 -11.12
CA PHE A 73 -0.40 -19.00 -12.45
C PHE A 73 -0.31 -20.48 -12.84
N ASP A 74 -0.10 -21.35 -11.85
CA ASP A 74 -0.12 -22.81 -12.03
C ASP A 74 -1.55 -23.39 -12.15
N ASN A 75 -2.57 -22.52 -12.26
CA ASN A 75 -4.00 -22.89 -12.30
C ASN A 75 -4.47 -23.69 -11.09
N SER A 76 -3.77 -23.57 -9.95
CA SER A 76 -4.18 -24.21 -8.72
C SER A 76 -5.44 -23.54 -8.15
N SER A 77 -6.37 -24.36 -7.67
CA SER A 77 -7.51 -23.91 -6.88
C SER A 77 -7.21 -23.88 -5.39
N GLU A 78 -6.03 -24.31 -4.97
CA GLU A 78 -5.63 -24.37 -3.57
C GLU A 78 -4.79 -23.17 -3.15
N ILE A 79 -4.98 -22.73 -1.92
CA ILE A 79 -4.11 -21.72 -1.29
C ILE A 79 -2.80 -22.41 -0.89
N PRO A 80 -1.62 -21.81 -1.19
CA PRO A 80 -0.31 -22.40 -0.88
C PRO A 80 -0.14 -22.64 0.61
N MET A 81 0.60 -23.69 0.95
CA MET A 81 1.02 -23.92 2.32
C MET A 81 2.00 -22.83 2.76
N LEU A 82 1.83 -22.34 3.97
CA LEU A 82 2.73 -21.38 4.57
C LEU A 82 4.16 -21.96 4.73
N ASN A 83 5.13 -21.33 4.07
CA ASN A 83 6.55 -21.60 4.27
C ASN A 83 7.24 -20.30 4.72
N PRO A 84 7.46 -20.06 6.02
CA PRO A 84 7.95 -18.78 6.53
C PRO A 84 9.29 -18.35 5.93
N ILE A 85 10.20 -19.27 5.63
CA ILE A 85 11.53 -18.96 5.09
C ILE A 85 11.41 -18.51 3.63
N VAL A 86 10.70 -19.27 2.80
CA VAL A 86 10.45 -18.92 1.40
C VAL A 86 9.67 -17.61 1.31
N ASN A 87 8.60 -17.49 2.11
CA ASN A 87 7.80 -16.27 2.14
C ASN A 87 8.58 -15.04 2.64
N LEU A 88 9.56 -15.22 3.55
CA LEU A 88 10.43 -14.12 3.96
C LEU A 88 11.29 -13.61 2.79
N VAL A 89 11.90 -14.52 2.01
CA VAL A 89 12.71 -14.15 0.85
C VAL A 89 11.86 -13.48 -0.23
N ASP A 90 10.71 -14.05 -0.55
CA ASP A 90 9.76 -13.48 -1.52
C ASP A 90 9.22 -12.13 -1.05
N GLY A 91 8.96 -11.98 0.25
CA GLY A 91 8.53 -10.73 0.84
C GLY A 91 9.60 -9.63 0.76
N ILE A 92 10.89 -9.97 0.90
CA ILE A 92 11.98 -9.02 0.68
C ILE A 92 12.01 -8.58 -0.78
N LYS A 93 11.88 -9.50 -1.75
CA LYS A 93 11.82 -9.17 -3.18
C LYS A 93 10.62 -8.28 -3.49
N TYR A 94 9.45 -8.57 -2.91
CA TYR A 94 8.25 -7.74 -2.99
C TYR A 94 8.53 -6.31 -2.52
N LEU A 95 9.09 -6.15 -1.30
CA LEU A 95 9.39 -4.84 -0.73
C LEU A 95 10.39 -4.04 -1.57
N ILE A 96 11.46 -4.67 -2.05
CA ILE A 96 12.44 -4.01 -2.92
C ILE A 96 11.74 -3.48 -4.17
N THR A 97 10.92 -4.30 -4.81
CA THR A 97 10.16 -3.91 -6.00
C THR A 97 9.24 -2.73 -5.69
N GLN A 98 8.47 -2.79 -4.60
CA GLN A 98 7.57 -1.72 -4.18
C GLN A 98 8.32 -0.41 -3.87
N ILE A 99 9.42 -0.49 -3.13
CA ILE A 99 10.23 0.69 -2.80
C ILE A 99 10.69 1.38 -4.08
N ILE A 100 11.19 0.65 -5.06
CA ILE A 100 11.67 1.25 -6.32
C ILE A 100 10.52 1.93 -7.08
N TYR A 101 9.35 1.27 -7.21
CA TYR A 101 8.18 1.85 -7.88
C TYR A 101 7.65 3.11 -7.20
N TYR A 102 7.71 3.21 -5.87
CA TYR A 102 7.28 4.42 -5.14
C TYR A 102 8.39 5.46 -4.96
N LEU A 103 9.66 5.05 -5.03
CA LEU A 103 10.78 5.99 -4.99
C LEU A 103 10.80 6.91 -6.22
N ILE A 104 10.49 6.37 -7.41
CA ILE A 104 10.50 7.15 -8.65
C ILE A 104 9.53 8.35 -8.59
N PRO A 105 8.22 8.18 -8.35
CA PRO A 105 7.30 9.31 -8.23
C PRO A 105 7.66 10.25 -7.07
N THR A 106 8.22 9.72 -5.97
CA THR A 106 8.69 10.54 -4.85
C THR A 106 9.80 11.50 -5.29
N VAL A 107 10.84 10.96 -5.95
CA VAL A 107 11.98 11.78 -6.41
C VAL A 107 11.52 12.82 -7.44
N ILE A 108 10.67 12.44 -8.41
CA ILE A 108 10.13 13.37 -9.40
C ILE A 108 9.32 14.48 -8.72
N THR A 109 8.49 14.13 -7.74
CA THR A 109 7.69 15.10 -6.98
C THR A 109 8.58 16.07 -6.18
N LEU A 110 9.62 15.58 -5.53
CA LEU A 110 10.57 16.43 -4.79
C LEU A 110 11.31 17.39 -5.70
N ILE A 111 11.76 16.93 -6.88
CA ILE A 111 12.42 17.78 -7.88
C ILE A 111 11.47 18.87 -8.36
N LEU A 112 10.18 18.56 -8.56
CA LEU A 112 9.18 19.55 -8.97
C LEU A 112 8.79 20.51 -7.81
N ALA A 113 8.70 19.98 -6.59
CA ALA A 113 8.30 20.75 -5.42
C ALA A 113 9.26 21.93 -5.16
N PHE A 114 10.56 21.70 -5.31
CA PHE A 114 11.58 22.71 -5.01
C PHE A 114 11.40 24.03 -5.80
N PRO A 115 11.32 24.06 -7.14
CA PRO A 115 11.10 25.29 -7.89
C PRO A 115 9.69 25.89 -7.73
N VAL A 116 8.67 25.06 -7.49
CA VAL A 116 7.27 25.52 -7.42
C VAL A 116 6.92 26.11 -6.05
N THR A 117 7.40 25.49 -4.98
CA THR A 117 7.04 25.89 -3.60
C THR A 117 8.19 26.56 -2.85
N GLY A 118 9.45 26.28 -3.18
CA GLY A 118 10.62 26.64 -2.38
C GLY A 118 10.76 28.13 -2.11
N SER A 119 10.60 29.00 -3.12
CA SER A 119 10.70 30.46 -2.95
C SER A 119 9.59 30.98 -2.03
N LYS A 120 8.37 30.48 -2.16
CA LYS A 120 7.18 30.91 -1.39
C LYS A 120 7.28 30.47 0.07
N VAL A 121 7.73 29.21 0.29
CA VAL A 121 7.98 28.68 1.64
C VAL A 121 9.11 29.46 2.32
N ASN A 122 10.19 29.76 1.60
CA ASN A 122 11.27 30.60 2.14
C ASN A 122 10.80 32.00 2.53
N GLN A 123 9.96 32.64 1.70
CA GLN A 123 9.35 33.93 2.05
C GLN A 123 8.48 33.83 3.31
N LEU A 124 7.67 32.79 3.44
CA LEU A 124 6.87 32.55 4.63
C LEU A 124 7.74 32.35 5.87
N LEU A 125 8.84 31.58 5.76
CA LEU A 125 9.79 31.40 6.86
C LEU A 125 10.48 32.69 7.25
N MET A 126 10.88 33.54 6.30
CA MET A 126 11.48 34.85 6.56
C MET A 126 10.50 35.78 7.27
N VAL A 127 9.27 35.88 6.79
CA VAL A 127 8.24 36.73 7.41
C VAL A 127 7.92 36.26 8.82
N THR A 128 7.74 34.94 9.02
CA THR A 128 7.47 34.40 10.36
C THR A 128 8.63 34.57 11.32
N SER A 129 9.88 34.43 10.87
CA SER A 129 11.07 34.67 11.71
C SER A 129 11.21 36.12 12.13
N GLN A 130 10.94 37.08 11.22
CA GLN A 130 10.96 38.50 11.53
C GLN A 130 9.86 38.89 12.54
N LEU A 131 8.65 38.36 12.37
CA LEU A 131 7.54 38.56 13.31
C LEU A 131 7.84 37.98 14.69
N ALA A 132 8.41 36.74 14.73
CA ALA A 132 8.79 36.08 15.98
C ALA A 132 9.91 36.79 16.75
N ALA A 133 10.76 37.57 16.05
CA ALA A 133 11.77 38.41 16.69
C ALA A 133 11.15 39.60 17.46
N ASN A 134 9.94 40.02 17.08
CA ASN A 134 9.27 41.20 17.66
C ASN A 134 8.18 40.82 18.68
N THR A 135 7.68 39.62 18.70
CA THR A 135 6.65 39.12 19.63
C THR A 135 6.71 37.61 19.83
N THR A 136 6.44 37.18 21.06
CA THR A 136 6.28 35.74 21.40
C THR A 136 4.84 35.26 21.31
N ASN A 137 3.91 36.18 21.00
CA ASN A 137 2.49 35.85 20.91
C ASN A 137 2.17 35.22 19.54
N THR A 138 1.96 33.91 19.52
CA THR A 138 1.68 33.13 18.31
C THR A 138 0.48 33.66 17.51
N THR A 139 -0.58 34.12 18.20
CA THR A 139 -1.77 34.65 17.53
C THR A 139 -1.47 35.95 16.78
N GLN A 140 -0.62 36.84 17.35
CA GLN A 140 -0.19 38.07 16.67
C GLN A 140 0.69 37.75 15.46
N ILE A 141 1.58 36.75 15.57
CA ILE A 141 2.42 36.34 14.44
C ILE A 141 1.53 35.82 13.30
N VAL A 142 0.59 34.90 13.58
CA VAL A 142 -0.29 34.34 12.56
C VAL A 142 -1.14 35.40 11.87
N ASN A 143 -1.72 36.32 12.63
CA ASN A 143 -2.56 37.40 12.08
C ASN A 143 -1.77 38.45 11.29
N ALA A 144 -0.46 38.61 11.52
CA ALA A 144 0.40 39.54 10.81
C ALA A 144 0.98 38.97 9.50
N ILE A 145 0.83 37.68 9.23
CA ILE A 145 1.26 37.08 7.96
C ILE A 145 0.34 37.57 6.83
N PRO A 146 0.89 38.09 5.71
CA PRO A 146 0.07 38.52 4.58
C PRO A 146 -0.77 37.35 4.04
N GLN A 147 -2.07 37.58 3.94
CA GLN A 147 -3.01 36.55 3.47
C GLN A 147 -2.68 36.08 2.04
N SER A 148 -2.21 36.99 1.17
CA SER A 148 -1.76 36.64 -0.18
C SER A 148 -0.62 35.63 -0.17
N LEU A 149 0.35 35.79 0.75
CA LEU A 149 1.48 34.87 0.88
C LEU A 149 1.00 33.44 1.32
N LEU A 150 0.06 33.38 2.25
CA LEU A 150 -0.55 32.10 2.65
C LEU A 150 -1.25 31.43 1.47
N ILE A 151 -2.07 32.19 0.72
CA ILE A 151 -2.76 31.69 -0.46
C ILE A 151 -1.74 31.16 -1.50
N ASP A 152 -0.68 31.92 -1.77
CA ASP A 152 0.36 31.55 -2.73
C ASP A 152 1.09 30.25 -2.32
N VAL A 153 1.37 30.08 -1.03
CA VAL A 153 1.95 28.84 -0.49
C VAL A 153 0.96 27.67 -0.65
N PHE A 154 -0.30 27.85 -0.23
CA PHE A 154 -1.32 26.79 -0.35
C PHE A 154 -1.57 26.37 -1.80
N VAL A 155 -1.68 27.35 -2.71
CA VAL A 155 -1.87 27.06 -4.16
C VAL A 155 -0.67 26.30 -4.72
N SER A 156 0.56 26.71 -4.38
CA SER A 156 1.76 26.04 -4.88
C SER A 156 1.90 24.62 -4.35
N ILE A 157 1.58 24.36 -3.07
CA ILE A 157 1.53 23.02 -2.49
C ILE A 157 0.43 22.20 -3.16
N GLY A 158 -0.75 22.79 -3.40
CA GLY A 158 -1.87 22.13 -4.08
C GLY A 158 -1.50 21.66 -5.49
N ILE A 159 -0.80 22.48 -6.27
CA ILE A 159 -0.31 22.10 -7.61
C ILE A 159 0.62 20.88 -7.52
N VAL A 160 1.60 20.91 -6.61
CA VAL A 160 2.54 19.80 -6.41
C VAL A 160 1.80 18.54 -5.93
N ALA A 161 0.84 18.68 -5.03
CA ALA A 161 0.05 17.57 -4.50
C ALA A 161 -0.80 16.88 -5.59
N ILE A 162 -1.44 17.66 -6.48
CA ILE A 162 -2.19 17.11 -7.61
C ILE A 162 -1.27 16.36 -8.57
N PHE A 163 -0.13 16.92 -8.89
CA PHE A 163 0.87 16.27 -9.74
C PHE A 163 1.40 14.99 -9.11
N ALA A 164 1.74 15.04 -7.82
CA ALA A 164 2.15 13.86 -7.05
C ALA A 164 1.08 12.77 -7.08
N LEU A 165 -0.18 13.12 -6.84
CA LEU A 165 -1.31 12.18 -6.86
C LEU A 165 -1.39 11.44 -8.21
N ILE A 166 -1.28 12.16 -9.33
CA ILE A 166 -1.30 11.58 -10.67
C ILE A 166 -0.14 10.59 -10.84
N LEU A 167 1.08 10.99 -10.45
CA LEU A 167 2.24 10.12 -10.53
C LEU A 167 2.09 8.86 -9.67
N TYR A 168 1.63 8.99 -8.43
CA TYR A 168 1.43 7.85 -7.53
C TYR A 168 0.35 6.89 -8.04
N ILE A 169 -0.70 7.40 -8.69
CA ILE A 169 -1.70 6.56 -9.36
C ILE A 169 -1.05 5.78 -10.50
N ILE A 170 -0.31 6.44 -11.38
CA ILE A 170 0.34 5.80 -12.55
C ILE A 170 1.33 4.71 -12.07
N PHE A 171 2.22 5.05 -11.15
CA PHE A 171 3.21 4.10 -10.65
C PHE A 171 2.59 2.98 -9.79
N GLY A 172 1.48 3.24 -9.10
CA GLY A 172 0.69 2.23 -8.41
C GLY A 172 0.07 1.21 -9.38
N LEU A 173 -0.47 1.67 -10.51
CA LEU A 173 -0.96 0.79 -11.56
C LEU A 173 0.15 -0.08 -12.15
N LEU A 174 1.32 0.50 -12.43
CA LEU A 174 2.47 -0.23 -12.93
C LEU A 174 2.99 -1.24 -11.90
N SER A 175 3.09 -0.83 -10.63
CA SER A 175 3.56 -1.66 -9.52
C SER A 175 2.73 -2.94 -9.34
N ASN A 176 1.41 -2.87 -9.52
CA ASN A 176 0.53 -4.02 -9.38
C ASN A 176 0.88 -5.13 -10.40
N ILE A 177 1.08 -4.77 -11.68
CA ILE A 177 1.53 -5.71 -12.71
C ILE A 177 2.99 -6.13 -12.52
N ALA A 178 3.84 -5.24 -12.00
CA ALA A 178 5.23 -5.56 -11.68
C ALA A 178 5.35 -6.66 -10.61
N ILE A 179 4.51 -6.60 -9.58
CA ILE A 179 4.45 -7.64 -8.54
C ILE A 179 3.96 -8.98 -9.13
N ALA A 180 2.97 -8.96 -10.02
CA ALA A 180 2.55 -10.16 -10.73
C ALA A 180 3.70 -10.74 -11.59
N ARG A 181 4.46 -9.88 -12.26
CA ARG A 181 5.66 -10.30 -13.01
C ARG A 181 6.75 -10.87 -12.11
N LEU A 182 6.96 -10.27 -10.92
CA LEU A 182 7.87 -10.82 -9.91
C LEU A 182 7.43 -12.24 -9.48
N ALA A 183 6.14 -12.43 -9.25
CA ALA A 183 5.61 -13.75 -8.87
C ALA A 183 5.79 -14.79 -9.98
N GLU A 184 5.63 -14.40 -11.26
CA GLU A 184 5.80 -15.28 -12.42
C GLU A 184 7.27 -15.67 -12.66
N THR A 185 8.20 -14.71 -12.53
CA THR A 185 9.60 -14.91 -12.96
C THR A 185 10.57 -15.14 -11.81
N ASP A 186 10.17 -14.87 -10.59
CA ASP A 186 11.03 -14.84 -9.39
C ASP A 186 12.22 -13.86 -9.48
N ASP A 187 12.21 -12.94 -10.46
CA ASP A 187 13.28 -12.01 -10.80
C ASP A 187 12.84 -10.54 -10.61
N ILE A 188 13.54 -9.83 -9.72
CA ILE A 188 13.32 -8.39 -9.48
C ILE A 188 13.60 -7.58 -10.74
N THR A 189 14.62 -7.94 -11.53
CA THR A 189 14.99 -7.18 -12.74
C THR A 189 13.90 -7.28 -13.81
N ALA A 190 13.27 -8.44 -13.95
CA ALA A 190 12.10 -8.63 -14.80
C ALA A 190 10.90 -7.80 -14.34
N ALA A 191 10.66 -7.70 -13.02
CA ALA A 191 9.61 -6.87 -12.45
C ALA A 191 9.87 -5.37 -12.64
N LEU A 192 11.11 -4.93 -12.72
CA LEU A 192 11.48 -3.53 -12.93
C LEU A 192 11.53 -3.12 -14.42
N ASN A 193 11.21 -4.02 -15.34
CA ASN A 193 11.16 -3.73 -16.77
C ASN A 193 9.87 -2.96 -17.13
N ILE A 194 9.87 -1.64 -16.89
CA ILE A 194 8.71 -0.76 -17.14
C ILE A 194 8.16 -0.89 -18.57
N PRO A 195 9.00 -0.93 -19.66
CA PRO A 195 8.48 -1.16 -21.01
C PRO A 195 7.68 -2.45 -21.16
N TYR A 196 8.12 -3.54 -20.53
CA TYR A 196 7.38 -4.80 -20.52
C TYR A 196 6.05 -4.66 -19.78
N ILE A 197 6.06 -4.04 -18.59
CA ILE A 197 4.87 -3.82 -17.77
C ILE A 197 3.81 -3.02 -18.54
N ILE A 198 4.23 -1.96 -19.23
CA ILE A 198 3.30 -1.16 -20.07
C ILE A 198 2.70 -2.01 -21.20
N LYS A 199 3.52 -2.81 -21.90
CA LYS A 199 3.03 -3.71 -22.94
C LYS A 199 2.05 -4.75 -22.39
N LYS A 200 2.31 -5.27 -21.20
CA LYS A 200 1.42 -6.22 -20.51
C LYS A 200 0.07 -5.59 -20.18
N ILE A 201 0.05 -4.34 -19.67
CA ILE A 201 -1.20 -3.59 -19.45
C ILE A 201 -1.95 -3.36 -20.77
N GLN A 202 -1.23 -3.06 -21.86
CA GLN A 202 -1.84 -2.90 -23.18
C GLN A 202 -2.44 -4.20 -23.71
N SER A 203 -1.81 -5.36 -23.48
CA SER A 203 -2.33 -6.68 -23.89
C SER A 203 -3.56 -7.10 -23.11
N ILE A 204 -3.64 -6.77 -21.80
CA ILE A 204 -4.86 -6.93 -20.98
C ILE A 204 -5.99 -6.04 -21.52
N GLY A 205 -5.63 -4.89 -22.08
CA GLY A 205 -6.53 -3.80 -22.46
C GLY A 205 -6.64 -2.75 -21.35
N ILE A 206 -6.23 -1.51 -21.65
CA ILE A 206 -6.18 -0.42 -20.67
C ILE A 206 -7.52 -0.21 -19.97
N GLY A 207 -8.64 -0.20 -20.74
CA GLY A 207 -9.98 -0.03 -20.18
C GLY A 207 -10.37 -1.17 -19.22
N LYS A 208 -10.09 -2.43 -19.60
CA LYS A 208 -10.33 -3.61 -18.76
C LYS A 208 -9.51 -3.54 -17.47
N TYR A 209 -8.24 -3.17 -17.58
CA TYR A 209 -7.35 -3.06 -16.42
C TYR A 209 -7.77 -1.93 -15.46
N VAL A 210 -8.11 -0.74 -15.98
CA VAL A 210 -8.62 0.36 -15.16
C VAL A 210 -9.93 -0.03 -14.46
N TYR A 211 -10.85 -0.66 -15.17
CA TYR A 211 -12.09 -1.15 -14.58
C TYR A 211 -11.85 -2.17 -13.47
N PHE A 212 -10.91 -3.10 -13.68
CA PHE A 212 -10.47 -4.05 -12.65
C PHE A 212 -9.94 -3.32 -11.40
N ILE A 213 -9.04 -2.34 -11.56
CA ILE A 213 -8.48 -1.60 -10.42
C ILE A 213 -9.56 -0.84 -9.65
N VAL A 214 -10.53 -0.23 -10.35
CA VAL A 214 -11.66 0.45 -9.70
C VAL A 214 -12.48 -0.54 -8.86
N LEU A 215 -12.77 -1.74 -9.38
CA LEU A 215 -13.51 -2.75 -8.63
C LEU A 215 -12.71 -3.27 -7.43
N VAL A 216 -11.41 -3.57 -7.59
CA VAL A 216 -10.54 -3.97 -6.47
C VAL A 216 -10.49 -2.88 -5.39
N PHE A 217 -10.39 -1.61 -5.79
CA PHE A 217 -10.43 -0.47 -4.87
C PHE A 217 -11.76 -0.42 -4.10
N LEU A 218 -12.90 -0.53 -4.78
CA LEU A 218 -14.22 -0.52 -4.14
C LEU A 218 -14.38 -1.67 -3.13
N VAL A 219 -13.99 -2.88 -3.50
CA VAL A 219 -14.04 -4.04 -2.60
C VAL A 219 -13.09 -3.86 -1.42
N SER A 220 -11.86 -3.38 -1.66
CA SER A 220 -10.88 -3.08 -0.61
C SER A 220 -11.38 -1.98 0.33
N PHE A 221 -12.09 -0.98 -0.20
CA PHE A 221 -12.72 0.06 0.60
C PHE A 221 -13.78 -0.53 1.54
N VAL A 222 -14.63 -1.45 1.05
CA VAL A 222 -15.60 -2.16 1.89
C VAL A 222 -14.89 -2.97 2.98
N PHE A 223 -13.82 -3.71 2.66
CA PHE A 223 -13.03 -4.41 3.67
C PHE A 223 -12.44 -3.46 4.72
N SER A 224 -11.97 -2.28 4.30
CA SER A 224 -11.45 -1.26 5.21
C SER A 224 -12.53 -0.71 6.15
N LEU A 225 -13.75 -0.47 5.65
CA LEU A 225 -14.87 -0.04 6.47
C LEU A 225 -15.25 -1.11 7.51
N VAL A 226 -15.37 -2.37 7.08
CA VAL A 226 -15.69 -3.49 7.97
C VAL A 226 -14.58 -3.67 9.02
N SER A 227 -13.31 -3.62 8.59
CA SER A 227 -12.16 -3.68 9.49
C SER A 227 -12.16 -2.53 10.50
N GLY A 228 -12.48 -1.31 10.07
CA GLY A 228 -12.59 -0.13 10.95
C GLY A 228 -13.69 -0.29 12.00
N LEU A 229 -14.88 -0.75 11.60
CA LEU A 229 -15.99 -0.99 12.51
C LEU A 229 -15.67 -2.06 13.57
N ILE A 230 -15.06 -3.17 13.15
CA ILE A 230 -14.63 -4.24 14.07
C ILE A 230 -13.52 -3.74 14.99
N SER A 231 -12.55 -2.98 14.47
CA SER A 231 -11.43 -2.43 15.25
C SER A 231 -11.86 -1.44 16.34
N ALA A 232 -13.08 -0.89 16.25
CA ALA A 232 -13.66 -0.04 17.29
C ALA A 232 -14.02 -0.82 18.58
N ILE A 233 -14.06 -2.17 18.55
CA ILE A 233 -14.29 -3.00 19.73
C ILE A 233 -13.01 -2.94 20.59
N PRO A 234 -13.11 -2.46 21.87
CA PRO A 234 -11.93 -2.32 22.72
C PRO A 234 -11.19 -3.65 22.92
N TYR A 235 -9.86 -3.58 22.96
CA TYR A 235 -8.90 -4.66 23.23
C TYR A 235 -8.84 -5.79 22.19
N VAL A 236 -9.95 -6.23 21.63
CA VAL A 236 -9.99 -7.39 20.72
C VAL A 236 -10.27 -7.04 19.27
N GLY A 237 -10.81 -5.85 19.01
CA GLY A 237 -11.28 -5.48 17.67
C GLY A 237 -10.19 -5.50 16.61
N ILE A 238 -9.01 -4.96 16.90
CA ILE A 238 -7.85 -4.97 15.98
C ILE A 238 -7.42 -6.40 15.67
N ILE A 239 -7.41 -7.27 16.68
CA ILE A 239 -7.02 -8.68 16.54
C ILE A 239 -8.01 -9.41 15.61
N ILE A 240 -9.32 -9.24 15.85
CA ILE A 240 -10.37 -9.88 15.04
C ILE A 240 -10.35 -9.33 13.60
N ALA A 241 -10.25 -8.02 13.44
CA ALA A 241 -10.17 -7.38 12.13
C ALA A 241 -8.97 -7.87 11.32
N SER A 242 -7.81 -7.97 11.95
CA SER A 242 -6.59 -8.50 11.31
C SER A 242 -6.76 -9.97 10.93
N PHE A 243 -7.21 -10.81 11.85
CA PHE A 243 -7.35 -12.25 11.63
C PHE A 243 -8.35 -12.59 10.52
N ILE A 244 -9.52 -11.95 10.49
CA ILE A 244 -10.59 -12.29 9.56
C ILE A 244 -10.54 -11.40 8.31
N VAL A 245 -10.66 -10.08 8.49
CA VAL A 245 -10.89 -9.17 7.36
C VAL A 245 -9.62 -8.94 6.55
N GLN A 246 -8.50 -8.62 7.21
CA GLN A 246 -7.26 -8.32 6.50
C GLN A 246 -6.66 -9.56 5.84
N SER A 247 -6.72 -10.73 6.51
CA SER A 247 -6.25 -11.99 5.92
C SER A 247 -7.08 -12.40 4.70
N PHE A 248 -8.40 -12.21 4.75
CA PHE A 248 -9.27 -12.47 3.61
C PHE A 248 -8.96 -11.52 2.45
N ALA A 249 -8.84 -10.23 2.75
CA ALA A 249 -8.57 -9.20 1.76
C ALA A 249 -7.25 -9.45 0.99
N ILE A 250 -6.17 -9.84 1.68
CA ILE A 250 -4.89 -10.08 1.03
C ILE A 250 -4.95 -11.28 0.07
N VAL A 251 -5.62 -12.36 0.47
CA VAL A 251 -5.81 -13.56 -0.37
C VAL A 251 -6.65 -13.22 -1.59
N PHE A 252 -7.75 -12.47 -1.39
CA PHE A 252 -8.59 -11.96 -2.47
C PHE A 252 -7.80 -11.11 -3.48
N ILE A 253 -7.04 -10.11 -2.99
CA ILE A 253 -6.29 -9.19 -3.86
C ILE A 253 -5.19 -9.94 -4.64
N ALA A 254 -4.47 -10.86 -3.99
CA ALA A 254 -3.42 -11.63 -4.64
C ALA A 254 -3.99 -12.48 -5.78
N ARG A 255 -5.08 -13.22 -5.54
CA ARG A 255 -5.76 -14.04 -6.55
C ARG A 255 -6.30 -13.19 -7.70
N ALA A 256 -7.00 -12.09 -7.39
CA ALA A 256 -7.54 -11.18 -8.40
C ALA A 256 -6.45 -10.58 -9.30
N THR A 257 -5.34 -10.15 -8.69
CA THR A 257 -4.20 -9.56 -9.43
C THR A 257 -3.52 -10.59 -10.33
N ALA A 258 -3.37 -11.83 -9.88
CA ALA A 258 -2.82 -12.88 -10.72
C ALA A 258 -3.73 -13.20 -11.90
N LEU A 259 -5.04 -13.32 -11.68
CA LEU A 259 -6.02 -13.62 -12.73
C LEU A 259 -6.07 -12.52 -13.80
N ILE A 260 -6.09 -11.23 -13.42
CA ILE A 260 -6.08 -10.15 -14.43
C ILE A 260 -4.75 -10.13 -15.19
N TYR A 261 -3.62 -10.44 -14.55
CA TYR A 261 -2.33 -10.54 -15.21
C TYR A 261 -2.33 -11.64 -16.28
N MET A 262 -2.97 -12.78 -16.05
CA MET A 262 -3.07 -13.89 -17.01
C MET A 262 -3.90 -13.57 -18.27
N GLU A 263 -4.68 -12.49 -18.25
CA GLU A 263 -5.54 -12.08 -19.37
C GLU A 263 -4.80 -11.31 -20.50
N GLY A 264 -3.47 -11.08 -20.34
CA GLY A 264 -2.69 -10.30 -21.30
C GLY A 264 -1.48 -10.99 -21.91
#